data_e1fa43b525078bfa09c2d6ab80c66ab1
#
_entry.id   e1fa43b525078bfa09c2d6ab80c66ab1
#
_cell.length_a   1.000
_cell.length_b   1.000
_cell.length_c   1.000
_cell.angle_alpha   90.00
_cell.angle_beta   90.00
_cell.angle_gamma   90.00
#
_symmetry.space_group_name_H-M   'P 1'
#
loop_
_entity.id
_entity.type
_entity.pdbx_description
1 polymer ?
#
loop_
_entity_poly.entity_id
_entity_poly.type
_entity_poly.pdbx_seq_one_letter_code
_entity_poly.pdbx_strand_id
1 'polypeptide(L)'
;MKKKFLKLFTSVAMLALVFCLHQNVRAEDIAQPTEKDVYIHHDDGEDYVANRYERAIVVDRVVYQYLPEKDSYRIVAFDDNDEEFPEGITFKPRSEVRGKPVTGIYIDGEEDGPSYLTRLNLVLPDSVKDIEISGASFGSITLPKFLIVTPGVIFESDFEQIIIPEGTTNVSGIHNIWKLRKMELPSSTKRIGKYFLEDSSDLRTVYIPEGVTEIGAEAFSGCPKLEIYIPASVKKIGKNAFKKTDEYGQVKMIYCANNSAAHKYAKKNHLPYTIIDPVKTSYKATGLSLSTKRISMPIGAKKRVFYQVTPVYAAKRNVKFSSSNSKVVSVNAKGMMTAKKNGKATITVQLKSGSKKKVKLKVVVQPRAPYLSADSVANKNTTVFTWNKSEGEEGYELSCSDTKNGTYKVIKKVTGKTKITFKASTKKYYKIRAWYRTAKGKKYYSDYSDAVYHLGHMWF
;
A
#
# COMPACT_ATOMS: atom_id res chain seq x y z
N MET A 1 -28.19 -47.71 -12.70
CA MET A 1 -28.13 -46.32 -12.20
C MET A 1 -26.86 -45.98 -11.40
N LYS A 2 -26.25 -46.89 -10.64
CA LYS A 2 -25.03 -46.61 -9.85
C LYS A 2 -23.73 -46.28 -10.66
N LYS A 3 -23.56 -46.80 -11.89
CA LYS A 3 -22.35 -46.53 -12.70
C LYS A 3 -22.34 -45.17 -13.42
N LYS A 4 -23.48 -44.52 -13.62
CA LYS A 4 -23.53 -43.16 -14.22
C LYS A 4 -23.25 -42.05 -13.18
N PHE A 5 -23.56 -42.29 -11.90
CA PHE A 5 -23.27 -41.34 -10.82
C PHE A 5 -21.76 -41.27 -10.49
N LEU A 6 -21.05 -42.39 -10.58
CA LEU A 6 -19.62 -42.45 -10.27
C LEU A 6 -18.77 -41.72 -11.35
N LYS A 7 -19.21 -41.73 -12.63
CA LYS A 7 -18.52 -40.98 -13.70
C LYS A 7 -18.77 -39.48 -13.65
N LEU A 8 -19.89 -39.04 -13.07
CA LEU A 8 -20.18 -37.62 -12.88
C LEU A 8 -19.36 -37.02 -11.74
N PHE A 9 -19.15 -37.79 -10.66
CA PHE A 9 -18.33 -37.36 -9.53
C PHE A 9 -16.84 -37.24 -9.88
N THR A 10 -16.31 -38.15 -10.72
CA THR A 10 -14.90 -38.05 -11.17
C THR A 10 -14.67 -36.88 -12.15
N SER A 11 -15.64 -36.51 -12.97
CA SER A 11 -15.50 -35.34 -13.86
C SER A 11 -15.63 -34.01 -13.12
N VAL A 12 -16.46 -33.91 -12.10
CA VAL A 12 -16.56 -32.70 -11.28
C VAL A 12 -15.30 -32.51 -10.43
N ALA A 13 -14.76 -33.58 -9.85
CA ALA A 13 -13.50 -33.52 -9.12
C ALA A 13 -12.29 -33.18 -10.03
N MET A 14 -12.25 -33.70 -11.26
CA MET A 14 -11.22 -33.32 -12.25
C MET A 14 -11.40 -31.88 -12.74
N LEU A 15 -12.62 -31.40 -12.95
CA LEU A 15 -12.84 -29.98 -13.29
C LEU A 15 -12.44 -29.06 -12.12
N ALA A 16 -12.72 -29.44 -10.89
CA ALA A 16 -12.28 -28.70 -9.72
C ALA A 16 -10.73 -28.66 -9.62
N LEU A 17 -10.06 -29.79 -9.87
CA LEU A 17 -8.60 -29.85 -9.87
C LEU A 17 -7.98 -28.99 -11.00
N VAL A 18 -8.57 -29.01 -12.21
CA VAL A 18 -8.11 -28.19 -13.33
C VAL A 18 -8.38 -26.69 -13.07
N PHE A 19 -9.48 -26.35 -12.42
CA PHE A 19 -9.78 -24.97 -12.02
C PHE A 19 -8.82 -24.46 -10.93
N CYS A 20 -8.43 -25.34 -9.99
CA CYS A 20 -7.44 -25.02 -8.94
C CYS A 20 -6.02 -24.81 -9.53
N LEU A 21 -5.62 -25.62 -10.52
CA LEU A 21 -4.31 -25.46 -11.18
C LEU A 21 -4.18 -24.14 -11.97
N HIS A 22 -5.29 -23.57 -12.43
CA HIS A 22 -5.30 -22.27 -13.12
C HIS A 22 -5.35 -21.05 -12.19
N GLN A 23 -5.68 -21.28 -10.91
CA GLN A 23 -5.82 -20.18 -9.93
C GLN A 23 -4.74 -20.15 -8.84
N ASN A 24 -3.71 -21.00 -8.89
CA ASN A 24 -2.71 -21.16 -7.82
C ASN A 24 -3.31 -21.47 -6.43
N VAL A 25 -4.48 -22.11 -6.38
CA VAL A 25 -5.06 -22.60 -5.14
C VAL A 25 -4.37 -23.91 -4.76
N ARG A 26 -3.75 -24.00 -3.60
CA ARG A 26 -3.19 -25.25 -3.09
C ARG A 26 -4.34 -26.25 -2.83
N ALA A 27 -4.08 -27.56 -3.04
CA ALA A 27 -5.07 -28.61 -2.77
C ALA A 27 -5.55 -28.58 -1.31
N GLU A 28 -4.73 -28.09 -0.39
CA GLU A 28 -5.02 -27.85 1.05
C GLU A 28 -6.15 -26.83 1.26
N ASP A 29 -6.29 -25.85 0.36
CA ASP A 29 -7.33 -24.80 0.43
C ASP A 29 -8.74 -25.32 0.10
N ILE A 30 -8.86 -26.56 -0.40
CA ILE A 30 -10.12 -27.22 -0.75
C ILE A 30 -10.62 -28.14 0.37
N ALA A 31 -9.75 -28.51 1.31
CA ALA A 31 -10.12 -29.29 2.48
C ALA A 31 -11.11 -28.50 3.37
N GLN A 32 -12.11 -29.19 3.94
CA GLN A 32 -12.98 -28.60 4.97
C GLN A 32 -12.11 -27.94 6.05
N PRO A 33 -12.51 -26.81 6.63
CA PRO A 33 -11.75 -26.19 7.71
C PRO A 33 -11.62 -27.20 8.85
N THR A 34 -10.48 -27.86 8.95
CA THR A 34 -10.09 -28.50 10.20
C THR A 34 -9.69 -27.36 11.13
N GLU A 35 -10.15 -27.40 12.38
CA GLU A 35 -9.69 -26.53 13.45
C GLU A 35 -8.16 -26.71 13.62
N LYS A 36 -7.40 -26.05 12.78
CA LYS A 36 -5.94 -25.93 12.95
C LYS A 36 -5.66 -24.49 13.30
N ASP A 37 -4.97 -24.31 14.40
CA ASP A 37 -4.43 -23.02 14.81
C ASP A 37 -3.61 -22.44 13.68
N VAL A 38 -3.85 -21.19 13.33
CA VAL A 38 -3.00 -20.42 12.40
C VAL A 38 -1.88 -19.85 13.25
N TYR A 39 -0.66 -20.27 13.00
CA TYR A 39 0.52 -19.73 13.66
C TYR A 39 0.99 -18.51 12.86
N ILE A 40 1.07 -17.37 13.52
CA ILE A 40 1.70 -16.17 12.99
C ILE A 40 3.02 -16.04 13.74
N HIS A 41 4.13 -16.25 13.02
CA HIS A 41 5.47 -16.16 13.62
C HIS A 41 5.89 -14.69 13.75
N HIS A 42 6.34 -14.32 14.94
CA HIS A 42 6.92 -13.00 15.21
C HIS A 42 8.45 -13.08 15.36
N ASP A 43 9.11 -11.94 15.07
CA ASP A 43 10.59 -11.77 15.05
C ASP A 43 11.28 -12.02 16.42
N ASP A 44 10.53 -12.18 17.51
CA ASP A 44 11.01 -12.39 18.89
C ASP A 44 11.19 -13.85 19.28
N GLY A 45 10.84 -14.79 18.39
CA GLY A 45 11.02 -16.23 18.60
C GLY A 45 9.96 -16.88 19.50
N GLU A 46 8.90 -16.18 19.86
CA GLU A 46 7.74 -16.77 20.51
C GLU A 46 6.64 -17.07 19.47
N ASP A 47 6.26 -18.34 19.36
CA ASP A 47 5.13 -18.77 18.56
C ASP A 47 3.83 -18.36 19.25
N TYR A 48 3.26 -17.22 18.85
CA TYR A 48 1.92 -16.86 19.26
C TYR A 48 0.91 -17.71 18.49
N VAL A 49 0.30 -18.65 19.20
CA VAL A 49 -0.86 -19.37 18.69
C VAL A 49 -1.96 -18.34 18.45
N ALA A 50 -2.34 -18.18 17.19
CA ALA A 50 -3.46 -17.31 16.82
C ALA A 50 -4.80 -17.89 17.28
N ASN A 51 -4.94 -18.22 18.59
CA ASN A 51 -6.20 -18.51 19.25
C ASN A 51 -7.24 -17.38 19.07
N ARG A 52 -6.79 -16.24 18.55
CA ARG A 52 -7.59 -15.05 18.28
C ARG A 52 -8.45 -15.17 17.02
N TYR A 53 -8.05 -16.01 16.07
CA TYR A 53 -8.74 -16.12 14.77
C TYR A 53 -9.26 -17.54 14.56
N GLU A 54 -10.21 -17.95 15.39
CA GLU A 54 -10.96 -19.18 15.14
C GLU A 54 -11.46 -19.23 13.69
N ARG A 55 -11.30 -20.37 13.02
CA ARG A 55 -11.75 -20.59 11.63
C ARG A 55 -11.05 -19.75 10.58
N ALA A 56 -9.78 -19.37 10.79
CA ALA A 56 -9.00 -18.67 9.81
C ALA A 56 -8.33 -19.62 8.79
N ILE A 57 -8.12 -19.11 7.58
CA ILE A 57 -7.38 -19.79 6.51
C ILE A 57 -6.45 -18.82 5.83
N VAL A 58 -5.30 -19.28 5.34
CA VAL A 58 -4.36 -18.49 4.56
C VAL A 58 -4.53 -18.78 3.08
N VAL A 59 -4.74 -17.74 2.29
CA VAL A 59 -4.80 -17.83 0.83
C VAL A 59 -4.01 -16.68 0.22
N ASP A 60 -3.02 -16.99 -0.64
CA ASP A 60 -2.15 -15.99 -1.28
C ASP A 60 -1.46 -15.06 -0.26
N ARG A 61 -1.05 -15.59 0.90
CA ARG A 61 -0.42 -14.85 2.00
C ARG A 61 -1.36 -13.81 2.67
N VAL A 62 -2.65 -14.00 2.56
CA VAL A 62 -3.67 -13.21 3.27
C VAL A 62 -4.44 -14.16 4.19
N VAL A 63 -4.56 -13.78 5.45
CA VAL A 63 -5.30 -14.53 6.45
C VAL A 63 -6.76 -14.08 6.42
N TYR A 64 -7.64 -15.03 6.15
CA TYR A 64 -9.09 -14.80 6.09
C TYR A 64 -9.78 -15.54 7.23
N GLN A 65 -10.53 -14.84 8.06
CA GLN A 65 -11.35 -15.40 9.10
C GLN A 65 -12.80 -15.56 8.62
N TYR A 66 -13.36 -16.74 8.80
CA TYR A 66 -14.76 -17.00 8.47
C TYR A 66 -15.68 -16.44 9.56
N LEU A 67 -16.73 -15.75 9.14
CA LEU A 67 -17.79 -15.17 9.99
C LEU A 67 -19.09 -15.95 9.76
N PRO A 68 -19.43 -16.92 10.63
CA PRO A 68 -20.60 -17.78 10.43
C PRO A 68 -21.91 -17.01 10.36
N GLU A 69 -22.05 -15.97 11.20
CA GLU A 69 -23.24 -15.13 11.30
C GLU A 69 -23.53 -14.31 10.03
N LYS A 70 -22.51 -14.07 9.22
CA LYS A 70 -22.59 -13.31 7.94
C LYS A 70 -22.42 -14.22 6.72
N ASP A 71 -22.10 -15.49 6.93
CA ASP A 71 -21.69 -16.45 5.88
C ASP A 71 -20.65 -15.87 4.92
N SER A 72 -19.63 -15.25 5.47
CA SER A 72 -18.62 -14.48 4.74
C SER A 72 -17.24 -14.56 5.40
N TYR A 73 -16.22 -14.06 4.71
CA TYR A 73 -14.88 -13.91 5.27
C TYR A 73 -14.53 -12.45 5.54
N ARG A 74 -13.63 -12.22 6.51
CA ARG A 74 -12.91 -10.96 6.67
C ARG A 74 -11.41 -11.20 6.62
N ILE A 75 -10.67 -10.19 6.16
CA ILE A 75 -9.21 -10.16 6.21
C ILE A 75 -8.81 -9.77 7.62
N VAL A 76 -7.88 -10.51 8.24
CA VAL A 76 -7.45 -10.25 9.63
C VAL A 76 -5.95 -10.07 9.76
N ALA A 77 -5.15 -10.63 8.85
CA ALA A 77 -3.70 -10.49 8.87
C ALA A 77 -3.11 -10.76 7.48
N PHE A 78 -1.79 -10.58 7.37
CA PHE A 78 -1.01 -11.01 6.23
C PHE A 78 0.03 -12.01 6.71
N ASP A 79 0.03 -13.19 6.10
CA ASP A 79 0.98 -14.25 6.40
C ASP A 79 2.32 -13.94 5.77
N ASP A 80 3.30 -13.62 6.58
CA ASP A 80 4.67 -13.33 6.16
C ASP A 80 5.55 -14.58 6.07
N ASN A 81 5.14 -15.71 6.67
CA ASN A 81 5.91 -16.96 6.73
C ASN A 81 7.39 -16.69 7.11
N ASP A 82 7.63 -15.90 8.16
CA ASP A 82 8.96 -15.40 8.55
C ASP A 82 9.64 -14.53 7.47
N GLU A 83 8.87 -14.02 6.52
CA GLU A 83 9.35 -13.31 5.34
C GLU A 83 8.80 -11.91 5.26
N GLU A 84 9.62 -10.87 5.47
CA GLU A 84 9.21 -9.49 5.17
C GLU A 84 8.68 -9.38 3.74
N PHE A 85 7.62 -8.63 3.58
CA PHE A 85 7.09 -8.36 2.25
C PHE A 85 8.02 -7.43 1.46
N PRO A 86 8.36 -7.78 0.20
CA PRO A 86 9.20 -6.93 -0.62
C PRO A 86 8.61 -5.52 -0.79
N GLU A 87 9.45 -4.49 -0.71
CA GLU A 87 9.03 -3.10 -0.88
C GLU A 87 8.18 -2.88 -2.14
N GLY A 88 7.05 -2.23 -1.99
CA GLY A 88 6.17 -1.85 -3.09
C GLY A 88 5.35 -2.99 -3.68
N ILE A 89 5.32 -4.16 -3.03
CA ILE A 89 4.40 -5.24 -3.42
C ILE A 89 2.95 -4.75 -3.32
N THR A 90 2.11 -5.19 -4.24
CA THR A 90 0.68 -4.85 -4.23
C THR A 90 -0.11 -6.10 -3.93
N PHE A 91 -0.72 -6.15 -2.77
CA PHE A 91 -1.70 -7.16 -2.41
C PHE A 91 -3.09 -6.78 -2.93
N LYS A 92 -3.73 -7.76 -3.52
CA LYS A 92 -5.13 -7.69 -3.93
C LYS A 92 -5.83 -8.91 -3.32
N PRO A 93 -6.32 -8.80 -2.09
CA PRO A 93 -7.10 -9.85 -1.48
C PRO A 93 -8.22 -10.30 -2.40
N ARG A 94 -8.62 -11.55 -2.29
CA ARG A 94 -9.73 -12.10 -3.07
C ARG A 94 -11.05 -11.47 -2.66
N SER A 95 -11.96 -11.29 -3.61
CA SER A 95 -13.35 -10.87 -3.33
C SER A 95 -14.20 -12.01 -2.78
N GLU A 96 -13.71 -13.27 -2.96
CA GLU A 96 -14.39 -14.50 -2.58
C GLU A 96 -13.37 -15.56 -2.17
N VAL A 97 -13.66 -16.33 -1.13
CA VAL A 97 -12.86 -17.42 -0.63
C VAL A 97 -13.81 -18.61 -0.35
N ARG A 98 -13.50 -19.81 -0.89
CA ARG A 98 -14.33 -21.02 -0.76
C ARG A 98 -15.81 -20.81 -1.11
N GLY A 99 -16.10 -20.03 -2.14
CA GLY A 99 -17.47 -19.72 -2.58
C GLY A 99 -18.23 -18.76 -1.67
N LYS A 100 -17.56 -18.12 -0.69
CA LYS A 100 -18.14 -17.12 0.22
C LYS A 100 -17.50 -15.75 0.00
N PRO A 101 -18.25 -14.65 0.05
CA PRO A 101 -17.73 -13.32 -0.19
C PRO A 101 -16.77 -12.88 0.94
N VAL A 102 -15.76 -12.09 0.58
CA VAL A 102 -14.94 -11.36 1.53
C VAL A 102 -15.57 -9.99 1.75
N THR A 103 -16.16 -9.79 2.93
CA THR A 103 -16.97 -8.60 3.23
C THR A 103 -16.33 -7.62 4.19
N GLY A 104 -15.23 -7.99 4.85
CA GLY A 104 -14.58 -7.14 5.84
C GLY A 104 -13.06 -7.22 5.85
N ILE A 105 -12.45 -6.25 6.52
CA ILE A 105 -11.06 -6.25 6.93
C ILE A 105 -10.97 -5.73 8.37
N TYR A 106 -10.24 -6.43 9.20
CA TYR A 106 -9.92 -6.05 10.58
C TYR A 106 -8.42 -6.25 10.79
N ILE A 107 -7.68 -5.18 11.00
CA ILE A 107 -6.25 -5.21 11.27
C ILE A 107 -5.98 -4.33 12.48
N ASP A 108 -5.40 -4.91 13.50
CA ASP A 108 -4.92 -4.23 14.69
C ASP A 108 -3.40 -4.33 14.74
N GLY A 109 -2.73 -3.22 14.47
CA GLY A 109 -1.27 -3.16 14.39
C GLY A 109 -0.56 -3.02 15.73
N GLU A 110 -1.29 -2.71 16.82
CA GLU A 110 -0.69 -2.60 18.15
C GLU A 110 -0.47 -3.96 18.81
N GLU A 111 -1.32 -4.92 18.50
CA GLU A 111 -1.26 -6.26 19.12
C GLU A 111 -0.62 -7.32 18.21
N ASP A 112 -0.72 -7.17 16.87
CA ASP A 112 -0.28 -8.18 15.90
C ASP A 112 0.42 -7.56 14.68
N GLY A 113 0.69 -6.25 14.70
CA GLY A 113 1.14 -5.51 13.53
C GLY A 113 2.66 -5.55 13.35
N PRO A 114 3.14 -6.30 12.39
CA PRO A 114 4.54 -6.27 12.07
C PRO A 114 4.95 -4.94 11.47
N SER A 115 6.04 -4.40 11.92
CA SER A 115 6.67 -3.16 11.42
C SER A 115 6.99 -3.18 9.92
N TYR A 116 6.84 -4.34 9.27
CA TYR A 116 7.17 -4.57 7.85
C TYR A 116 6.02 -4.26 6.87
N LEU A 117 4.78 -4.05 7.33
CA LEU A 117 3.68 -3.63 6.44
C LEU A 117 3.92 -2.25 5.82
N THR A 118 4.87 -1.47 6.33
CA THR A 118 5.22 -0.12 5.85
C THR A 118 5.48 -0.01 4.35
N ARG A 119 5.69 -1.14 3.69
CA ARG A 119 6.05 -1.20 2.27
C ARG A 119 4.96 -1.77 1.37
N LEU A 120 3.85 -2.23 1.95
CA LEU A 120 2.76 -2.83 1.18
C LEU A 120 1.86 -1.79 0.52
N ASN A 121 1.37 -2.14 -0.66
CA ASN A 121 0.25 -1.47 -1.28
C ASN A 121 -0.95 -2.42 -1.25
N LEU A 122 -1.98 -2.07 -0.50
CA LEU A 122 -3.19 -2.88 -0.37
C LEU A 122 -4.28 -2.34 -1.30
N VAL A 123 -4.89 -3.22 -2.07
CA VAL A 123 -6.05 -2.89 -2.92
C VAL A 123 -7.22 -3.75 -2.46
N LEU A 124 -8.13 -3.17 -1.68
CA LEU A 124 -9.29 -3.88 -1.18
C LEU A 124 -10.28 -4.18 -2.30
N PRO A 125 -10.89 -5.39 -2.31
CA PRO A 125 -11.93 -5.72 -3.27
C PRO A 125 -13.22 -4.93 -2.99
N ASP A 126 -14.02 -4.69 -4.03
CA ASP A 126 -15.28 -3.93 -3.94
C ASP A 126 -16.36 -4.64 -3.08
N SER A 127 -16.16 -5.92 -2.74
CA SER A 127 -17.02 -6.69 -1.82
C SER A 127 -16.84 -6.29 -0.35
N VAL A 128 -15.70 -5.70 0.03
CA VAL A 128 -15.42 -5.26 1.40
C VAL A 128 -16.28 -4.03 1.73
N LYS A 129 -17.05 -4.14 2.81
CA LYS A 129 -17.95 -3.09 3.31
C LYS A 129 -17.61 -2.69 4.74
N ASP A 130 -17.10 -3.61 5.52
CA ASP A 130 -16.68 -3.39 6.89
C ASP A 130 -15.16 -3.22 6.90
N ILE A 131 -14.67 -2.07 7.36
CA ILE A 131 -13.23 -1.80 7.44
C ILE A 131 -12.92 -1.32 8.85
N GLU A 132 -11.92 -1.93 9.46
CA GLU A 132 -11.32 -1.48 10.71
C GLU A 132 -9.81 -1.74 10.61
N ILE A 133 -9.02 -0.67 10.63
CA ILE A 133 -7.56 -0.74 10.55
C ILE A 133 -7.02 0.27 11.56
N SER A 134 -6.32 -0.22 12.58
CA SER A 134 -5.65 0.58 13.60
C SER A 134 -4.17 0.20 13.72
N GLY A 135 -3.34 1.11 14.20
CA GLY A 135 -1.92 0.87 14.49
C GLY A 135 -1.06 0.42 13.29
N ALA A 136 -1.65 0.30 12.10
CA ALA A 136 -1.02 -0.34 10.96
C ALA A 136 -0.20 0.65 10.10
N SER A 137 0.83 0.14 9.45
CA SER A 137 1.71 0.94 8.60
C SER A 137 1.75 0.37 7.19
N PHE A 138 1.24 1.11 6.20
CA PHE A 138 1.22 0.71 4.80
C PHE A 138 1.80 1.78 3.88
N GLY A 139 2.39 1.38 2.76
CA GLY A 139 2.79 2.31 1.72
C GLY A 139 1.57 2.98 1.07
N SER A 140 0.55 2.19 0.72
CA SER A 140 -0.73 2.73 0.24
C SER A 140 -1.89 1.76 0.45
N ILE A 141 -3.09 2.32 0.60
CA ILE A 141 -4.33 1.55 0.54
C ILE A 141 -5.25 2.11 -0.54
N THR A 142 -5.88 1.23 -1.32
CA THR A 142 -6.98 1.58 -2.20
C THR A 142 -8.26 1.02 -1.60
N LEU A 143 -9.18 1.93 -1.26
CA LEU A 143 -10.46 1.57 -0.66
C LEU A 143 -11.43 0.99 -1.70
N PRO A 144 -12.42 0.19 -1.28
CA PRO A 144 -13.48 -0.30 -2.17
C PRO A 144 -14.31 0.86 -2.73
N LYS A 145 -14.95 0.64 -3.89
CA LYS A 145 -15.99 1.55 -4.36
C LYS A 145 -17.23 1.44 -3.46
N PHE A 146 -17.95 2.54 -3.34
CA PHE A 146 -19.21 2.60 -2.57
C PHE A 146 -19.07 2.35 -1.07
N LEU A 147 -17.87 2.49 -0.52
CA LEU A 147 -17.68 2.43 0.91
C LEU A 147 -18.50 3.53 1.58
N ILE A 148 -19.50 3.14 2.38
CA ILE A 148 -20.17 4.04 3.32
C ILE A 148 -19.30 4.02 4.56
N VAL A 149 -18.41 4.99 4.67
CA VAL A 149 -17.44 5.03 5.76
C VAL A 149 -18.12 5.50 7.03
N THR A 150 -18.24 4.61 8.00
CA THR A 150 -18.62 4.93 9.38
C THR A 150 -17.42 5.53 10.14
N PRO A 151 -17.62 6.32 11.21
CA PRO A 151 -16.49 6.81 12.02
C PRO A 151 -15.62 5.68 12.58
N GLY A 152 -14.29 5.84 12.58
CA GLY A 152 -13.37 4.89 13.19
C GLY A 152 -12.90 3.73 12.30
N VAL A 153 -12.90 3.90 10.99
CA VAL A 153 -12.59 2.84 10.02
C VAL A 153 -11.08 2.65 9.80
N ILE A 154 -10.33 3.73 9.74
CA ILE A 154 -8.86 3.72 9.63
C ILE A 154 -8.33 4.80 10.55
N PHE A 155 -7.59 4.43 11.57
CA PHE A 155 -7.08 5.36 12.57
C PHE A 155 -5.72 4.92 13.13
N GLU A 156 -5.00 5.87 13.74
CA GLU A 156 -3.69 5.64 14.39
C GLU A 156 -2.71 4.87 13.50
N SER A 157 -2.70 5.22 12.22
CA SER A 157 -2.01 4.44 11.21
C SER A 157 -1.10 5.30 10.33
N ASP A 158 -0.04 4.69 9.83
CA ASP A 158 0.91 5.29 8.92
C ASP A 158 0.60 4.93 7.47
N PHE A 159 0.07 5.87 6.71
CA PHE A 159 -0.13 5.71 5.28
C PHE A 159 0.57 6.82 4.49
N GLU A 160 1.40 6.47 3.53
CA GLU A 160 1.91 7.46 2.58
C GLU A 160 0.81 7.91 1.61
N GLN A 161 -0.14 7.03 1.31
CA GLN A 161 -1.22 7.28 0.36
C GLN A 161 -2.49 6.50 0.68
N ILE A 162 -3.62 7.20 0.70
CA ILE A 162 -4.97 6.61 0.71
C ILE A 162 -5.65 6.96 -0.61
N ILE A 163 -6.12 5.96 -1.33
CA ILE A 163 -6.78 6.11 -2.64
C ILE A 163 -8.27 5.83 -2.45
N ILE A 164 -9.08 6.87 -2.63
CA ILE A 164 -10.54 6.78 -2.63
C ILE A 164 -11.00 6.68 -4.09
N PRO A 165 -11.70 5.62 -4.49
CA PRO A 165 -12.15 5.46 -5.88
C PRO A 165 -13.20 6.47 -6.31
N GLU A 166 -13.25 6.77 -7.62
CA GLU A 166 -14.36 7.50 -8.22
C GLU A 166 -15.69 6.75 -8.03
N GLY A 167 -16.76 7.50 -7.78
CA GLY A 167 -18.07 6.97 -7.40
C GLY A 167 -18.36 7.11 -5.90
N THR A 168 -17.34 7.29 -5.06
CA THR A 168 -17.51 7.54 -3.62
C THR A 168 -18.07 8.94 -3.41
N THR A 169 -19.25 9.04 -2.80
CA THR A 169 -19.95 10.32 -2.57
C THR A 169 -19.77 10.87 -1.16
N ASN A 170 -19.56 10.01 -0.17
CA ASN A 170 -19.36 10.38 1.21
C ASN A 170 -18.03 9.81 1.70
N VAL A 171 -17.26 10.61 2.44
CA VAL A 171 -15.98 10.20 3.03
C VAL A 171 -15.96 10.58 4.50
N SER A 172 -15.58 9.65 5.38
CA SER A 172 -15.43 9.86 6.83
C SER A 172 -14.58 8.75 7.43
N GLY A 173 -14.34 8.76 8.75
CA GLY A 173 -13.77 7.65 9.50
C GLY A 173 -12.31 7.31 9.20
N ILE A 174 -11.54 8.25 8.69
CA ILE A 174 -10.10 8.13 8.48
C ILE A 174 -9.46 9.26 9.28
N HIS A 175 -8.77 8.96 10.37
CA HIS A 175 -8.17 9.98 11.23
C HIS A 175 -6.85 9.49 11.85
N ASN A 176 -6.07 10.38 12.45
CA ASN A 176 -4.75 10.08 13.02
C ASN A 176 -3.80 9.39 12.02
N ILE A 177 -3.69 9.95 10.81
CA ILE A 177 -2.85 9.38 9.75
C ILE A 177 -1.56 10.20 9.63
N TRP A 178 -0.49 9.74 10.25
CA TRP A 178 0.69 10.58 10.50
C TRP A 178 1.59 10.84 9.30
N LYS A 179 1.72 9.91 8.34
CA LYS A 179 2.60 10.07 7.16
C LYS A 179 1.89 10.63 5.91
N LEU A 180 0.57 10.85 6.00
CA LEU A 180 -0.22 11.31 4.86
C LEU A 180 0.02 12.80 4.59
N ARG A 181 0.68 13.13 3.48
CA ARG A 181 0.97 14.53 3.13
C ARG A 181 -0.04 15.16 2.19
N LYS A 182 -0.81 14.37 1.49
CA LYS A 182 -1.80 14.82 0.51
C LYS A 182 -2.97 13.86 0.43
N MET A 183 -4.18 14.42 0.45
CA MET A 183 -5.40 13.69 0.17
C MET A 183 -6.04 14.21 -1.13
N GLU A 184 -6.39 13.30 -2.02
CA GLU A 184 -7.17 13.57 -3.23
C GLU A 184 -8.55 12.95 -3.10
N LEU A 185 -9.57 13.78 -3.02
CA LEU A 185 -10.96 13.33 -3.04
C LEU A 185 -11.42 13.09 -4.48
N PRO A 186 -12.22 12.04 -4.75
CA PRO A 186 -12.80 11.83 -6.07
C PRO A 186 -13.77 12.95 -6.43
N SER A 187 -13.93 13.21 -7.72
CA SER A 187 -14.84 14.27 -8.21
C SER A 187 -16.32 14.02 -7.86
N SER A 188 -16.65 12.77 -7.57
CA SER A 188 -17.98 12.33 -7.12
C SER A 188 -18.32 12.72 -5.69
N THR A 189 -17.34 13.15 -4.87
CA THR A 189 -17.56 13.46 -3.46
C THR A 189 -18.58 14.59 -3.28
N LYS A 190 -19.56 14.36 -2.41
CA LYS A 190 -20.62 15.30 -2.05
C LYS A 190 -20.54 15.76 -0.60
N ARG A 191 -20.07 14.89 0.29
CA ARG A 191 -19.98 15.16 1.73
C ARG A 191 -18.64 14.66 2.29
N ILE A 192 -18.06 15.47 3.18
CA ILE A 192 -16.95 15.09 4.05
C ILE A 192 -17.57 14.95 5.45
N GLY A 193 -17.45 13.77 6.04
CA GLY A 193 -18.05 13.43 7.32
C GLY A 193 -17.27 13.96 8.52
N LYS A 194 -17.71 13.59 9.72
CA LYS A 194 -17.03 13.90 10.98
C LYS A 194 -15.67 13.19 11.05
N TYR A 195 -14.70 13.81 11.71
CA TYR A 195 -13.37 13.27 12.04
C TYR A 195 -12.56 12.83 10.80
N PHE A 196 -12.95 13.25 9.60
CA PHE A 196 -12.21 12.92 8.39
C PHE A 196 -10.84 13.61 8.38
N LEU A 197 -9.75 12.83 8.47
CA LEU A 197 -8.37 13.31 8.59
C LEU A 197 -8.07 14.19 9.83
N GLU A 198 -8.88 14.06 10.89
CA GLU A 198 -8.54 14.62 12.20
C GLU A 198 -7.14 14.13 12.62
N ASP A 199 -6.37 15.00 13.31
CA ASP A 199 -5.03 14.73 13.84
C ASP A 199 -4.01 14.15 12.84
N SER A 200 -4.25 14.38 11.53
CA SER A 200 -3.30 14.00 10.48
C SER A 200 -2.21 15.09 10.36
N SER A 201 -1.25 15.07 11.29
CA SER A 201 -0.30 16.16 11.55
C SER A 201 0.66 16.49 10.39
N ASP A 202 0.93 15.55 9.51
CA ASP A 202 1.77 15.75 8.30
C ASP A 202 0.99 16.17 7.05
N LEU A 203 -0.35 16.25 7.15
CA LEU A 203 -1.21 16.61 6.02
C LEU A 203 -0.97 18.04 5.57
N ARG A 204 -0.57 18.23 4.31
CA ARG A 204 -0.21 19.54 3.75
C ARG A 204 -1.22 20.10 2.78
N THR A 205 -1.91 19.22 2.06
CA THR A 205 -2.81 19.65 1.00
C THR A 205 -3.99 18.73 0.84
N VAL A 206 -5.20 19.30 0.88
CA VAL A 206 -6.44 18.64 0.46
C VAL A 206 -7.09 19.49 -0.62
N TYR A 207 -7.52 18.83 -1.68
CA TYR A 207 -8.36 19.47 -2.69
C TYR A 207 -9.81 19.01 -2.51
N ILE A 208 -10.70 19.96 -2.21
CA ILE A 208 -12.13 19.70 -2.10
C ILE A 208 -12.76 19.92 -3.47
N PRO A 209 -13.42 18.90 -4.05
CA PRO A 209 -14.12 19.04 -5.33
C PRO A 209 -15.29 20.05 -5.26
N GLU A 210 -15.56 20.71 -6.39
CA GLU A 210 -16.67 21.69 -6.52
C GLU A 210 -18.06 21.10 -6.24
N GLY A 211 -18.20 19.78 -6.20
CA GLY A 211 -19.44 19.09 -5.88
C GLY A 211 -19.73 18.91 -4.39
N VAL A 212 -18.79 19.21 -3.52
CA VAL A 212 -18.92 19.04 -2.07
C VAL A 212 -19.79 20.14 -1.49
N THR A 213 -20.79 19.76 -0.69
CA THR A 213 -21.76 20.68 -0.07
C THR A 213 -21.61 20.79 1.44
N GLU A 214 -20.98 19.80 2.09
CA GLU A 214 -20.86 19.75 3.54
C GLU A 214 -19.49 19.25 3.98
N ILE A 215 -18.92 19.87 5.01
CA ILE A 215 -17.76 19.42 5.77
C ILE A 215 -18.23 19.18 7.21
N GLY A 216 -18.01 17.98 7.73
CA GLY A 216 -18.45 17.55 9.05
C GLY A 216 -17.70 18.22 10.20
N ALA A 217 -18.16 17.95 11.42
CA ALA A 217 -17.48 18.40 12.62
C ALA A 217 -16.10 17.72 12.72
N GLU A 218 -15.10 18.49 13.16
CA GLU A 218 -13.74 18.03 13.44
C GLU A 218 -13.02 17.36 12.24
N ALA A 219 -13.54 17.57 11.01
CA ALA A 219 -13.08 16.86 9.81
C ALA A 219 -11.59 17.04 9.49
N PHE A 220 -10.99 18.16 9.88
CA PHE A 220 -9.57 18.50 9.67
C PHE A 220 -9.00 19.19 10.90
N SER A 221 -9.55 18.95 12.10
CA SER A 221 -8.96 19.47 13.33
C SER A 221 -7.59 18.81 13.56
N GLY A 222 -6.67 19.47 14.24
CA GLY A 222 -5.33 18.95 14.46
C GLY A 222 -4.45 18.78 13.21
N CYS A 223 -4.69 19.55 12.13
CA CYS A 223 -3.88 19.51 10.91
C CYS A 223 -3.03 20.78 10.72
N PRO A 224 -1.95 20.99 11.50
CA PRO A 224 -1.23 22.26 11.55
C PRO A 224 -0.47 22.64 10.26
N LYS A 225 -0.22 21.70 9.38
CA LYS A 225 0.50 21.92 8.10
C LYS A 225 -0.45 22.10 6.91
N LEU A 226 -1.77 21.98 7.12
CA LEU A 226 -2.76 21.95 6.04
C LEU A 226 -3.02 23.33 5.44
N GLU A 227 -2.82 23.43 4.14
CA GLU A 227 -3.32 24.51 3.28
C GLU A 227 -4.46 23.94 2.42
N ILE A 228 -5.67 24.50 2.55
CA ILE A 228 -6.86 23.95 1.92
C ILE A 228 -7.67 25.01 1.16
N TYR A 229 -8.11 24.68 -0.05
CA TYR A 229 -9.10 25.44 -0.77
C TYR A 229 -10.48 24.86 -0.54
N ILE A 230 -11.43 25.71 -0.07
CA ILE A 230 -12.81 25.34 0.15
C ILE A 230 -13.69 26.04 -0.89
N PRO A 231 -14.31 25.29 -1.82
CA PRO A 231 -15.11 25.87 -2.88
C PRO A 231 -16.42 26.47 -2.35
N ALA A 232 -17.02 27.39 -3.13
CA ALA A 232 -18.28 28.05 -2.78
C ALA A 232 -19.50 27.11 -2.77
N SER A 233 -19.34 25.90 -3.33
CA SER A 233 -20.33 24.82 -3.25
C SER A 233 -20.56 24.34 -1.82
N VAL A 234 -19.54 24.41 -0.93
CA VAL A 234 -19.67 24.07 0.48
C VAL A 234 -20.60 25.08 1.18
N LYS A 235 -21.71 24.59 1.69
CA LYS A 235 -22.75 25.39 2.37
C LYS A 235 -22.73 25.22 3.88
N LYS A 236 -22.22 24.09 4.38
CA LYS A 236 -22.21 23.76 5.79
C LYS A 236 -20.82 23.27 6.23
N ILE A 237 -20.34 23.84 7.33
CA ILE A 237 -19.09 23.42 7.99
C ILE A 237 -19.42 23.17 9.44
N GLY A 238 -19.08 21.98 9.90
CA GLY A 238 -19.35 21.52 11.27
C GLY A 238 -18.49 22.20 12.33
N LYS A 239 -18.85 21.96 13.59
CA LYS A 239 -18.14 22.50 14.75
C LYS A 239 -16.68 22.02 14.72
N ASN A 240 -15.73 22.87 15.05
CA ASN A 240 -14.30 22.58 15.18
C ASN A 240 -13.60 21.99 13.93
N ALA A 241 -14.22 22.04 12.75
CA ALA A 241 -13.71 21.35 11.56
C ALA A 241 -12.24 21.64 11.20
N PHE A 242 -11.65 22.73 11.67
CA PHE A 242 -10.29 23.15 11.37
C PHE A 242 -9.54 23.69 12.60
N LYS A 243 -10.04 23.43 13.80
CA LYS A 243 -9.43 23.93 15.05
C LYS A 243 -8.22 23.10 15.44
N LYS A 244 -7.45 23.62 16.40
CA LYS A 244 -6.45 22.85 17.13
C LYS A 244 -7.11 21.77 17.97
N THR A 245 -6.42 20.67 18.18
CA THR A 245 -6.69 19.67 19.22
C THR A 245 -5.75 19.90 20.41
N ASP A 246 -5.85 19.08 21.42
CA ASP A 246 -4.92 19.13 22.58
C ASP A 246 -3.49 18.75 22.14
N GLU A 247 -3.36 17.94 21.13
CA GLU A 247 -2.09 17.42 20.64
C GLU A 247 -1.51 18.27 19.49
N TYR A 248 -2.35 18.74 18.55
CA TYR A 248 -1.90 19.41 17.34
C TYR A 248 -2.55 20.79 17.14
N GLY A 249 -1.83 21.66 16.42
CA GLY A 249 -2.28 23.00 16.08
C GLY A 249 -3.43 23.05 15.07
N GLN A 250 -4.01 24.24 14.92
CA GLN A 250 -5.06 24.49 13.92
C GLN A 250 -4.52 24.48 12.48
N VAL A 251 -5.43 24.45 11.50
CA VAL A 251 -5.11 24.55 10.05
C VAL A 251 -4.19 25.73 9.73
N LYS A 252 -3.22 25.50 8.85
CA LYS A 252 -2.25 26.54 8.44
C LYS A 252 -2.91 27.67 7.63
N MET A 253 -3.78 27.35 6.66
CA MET A 253 -4.42 28.35 5.81
C MET A 253 -5.66 27.82 5.09
N ILE A 254 -6.75 28.59 5.15
CA ILE A 254 -7.98 28.35 4.38
C ILE A 254 -8.06 29.36 3.24
N TYR A 255 -8.14 28.88 2.02
CA TYR A 255 -8.42 29.69 0.84
C TYR A 255 -9.89 29.55 0.46
N CYS A 256 -10.63 30.65 0.38
CA CYS A 256 -12.07 30.62 0.15
C CYS A 256 -12.57 31.89 -0.57
N ALA A 257 -13.78 31.80 -1.11
CA ALA A 257 -14.45 32.94 -1.72
C ALA A 257 -14.97 33.92 -0.65
N ASN A 258 -15.00 35.21 -0.98
CA ASN A 258 -15.63 36.21 -0.13
C ASN A 258 -17.11 35.84 0.16
N ASN A 259 -17.55 36.06 1.39
CA ASN A 259 -18.91 35.76 1.87
C ASN A 259 -19.37 34.29 1.75
N SER A 260 -18.48 33.37 1.37
CA SER A 260 -18.77 31.93 1.40
C SER A 260 -18.97 31.40 2.82
N ALA A 261 -19.53 30.20 2.95
CA ALA A 261 -19.63 29.52 4.25
C ALA A 261 -18.25 29.34 4.90
N ALA A 262 -17.22 29.03 4.11
CA ALA A 262 -15.85 28.90 4.58
C ALA A 262 -15.27 30.23 5.11
N HIS A 263 -15.51 31.35 4.42
CA HIS A 263 -15.09 32.65 4.90
C HIS A 263 -15.77 33.02 6.25
N LYS A 264 -17.09 32.86 6.32
CA LYS A 264 -17.86 33.14 7.54
C LYS A 264 -17.39 32.25 8.70
N TYR A 265 -17.15 30.98 8.42
CA TYR A 265 -16.64 30.02 9.40
C TYR A 265 -15.23 30.39 9.90
N ALA A 266 -14.29 30.65 8.99
CA ALA A 266 -12.92 31.02 9.35
C ALA A 266 -12.86 32.30 10.18
N LYS A 267 -13.61 33.35 9.78
CA LYS A 267 -13.71 34.61 10.52
C LYS A 267 -14.29 34.39 11.92
N LYS A 268 -15.42 33.68 12.04
CA LYS A 268 -16.06 33.37 13.34
C LYS A 268 -15.16 32.61 14.30
N ASN A 269 -14.30 31.74 13.79
CA ASN A 269 -13.44 30.86 14.57
C ASN A 269 -12.01 31.35 14.67
N HIS A 270 -11.69 32.58 14.22
CA HIS A 270 -10.35 33.19 14.23
C HIS A 270 -9.27 32.31 13.57
N LEU A 271 -9.63 31.61 12.49
CA LEU A 271 -8.73 30.75 11.73
C LEU A 271 -8.01 31.55 10.63
N PRO A 272 -6.77 31.19 10.26
CA PRO A 272 -6.07 31.81 9.15
C PRO A 272 -6.81 31.60 7.82
N TYR A 273 -7.12 32.66 7.09
CA TYR A 273 -7.75 32.57 5.79
C TYR A 273 -7.28 33.63 4.80
N THR A 274 -7.44 33.34 3.53
CA THR A 274 -7.21 34.25 2.42
C THR A 274 -8.42 34.23 1.48
N ILE A 275 -8.95 35.42 1.20
CA ILE A 275 -10.04 35.56 0.22
C ILE A 275 -9.43 35.44 -1.17
N ILE A 276 -10.04 34.55 -1.95
CA ILE A 276 -9.74 34.40 -3.36
C ILE A 276 -11.03 34.66 -4.15
N ASP A 277 -10.92 35.35 -5.25
CA ASP A 277 -12.07 35.62 -6.13
C ASP A 277 -12.34 34.41 -7.03
N PRO A 278 -13.43 33.63 -6.81
CA PRO A 278 -13.74 32.48 -7.62
C PRO A 278 -14.13 32.84 -9.06
N VAL A 279 -14.55 34.09 -9.30
CA VAL A 279 -14.92 34.56 -10.62
C VAL A 279 -13.71 34.83 -11.49
N LYS A 280 -12.56 35.14 -10.89
CA LYS A 280 -11.30 35.11 -11.62
C LYS A 280 -10.90 33.66 -11.89
N THR A 281 -11.57 33.02 -12.86
CA THR A 281 -11.19 31.71 -13.43
C THR A 281 -9.73 31.65 -13.89
N SER A 282 -8.95 32.64 -13.55
CA SER A 282 -7.59 32.95 -14.01
C SER A 282 -6.50 32.75 -12.95
N TYR A 283 -6.76 32.22 -11.78
CA TYR A 283 -5.67 31.80 -10.89
C TYR A 283 -4.86 30.70 -11.59
N LYS A 284 -3.91 31.18 -12.38
CA LYS A 284 -3.04 30.28 -13.15
C LYS A 284 -2.14 29.53 -12.19
N ALA A 285 -1.95 28.24 -12.43
CA ALA A 285 -0.95 27.49 -11.76
C ALA A 285 0.44 28.08 -12.09
N THR A 286 1.14 28.59 -11.09
CA THR A 286 2.46 29.20 -11.22
C THR A 286 3.58 28.25 -10.83
N GLY A 287 3.27 27.27 -9.98
CA GLY A 287 4.20 26.29 -9.46
C GLY A 287 3.78 24.84 -9.73
N LEU A 288 4.78 23.99 -9.85
CA LEU A 288 4.64 22.54 -9.91
C LEU A 288 5.89 21.95 -9.26
N SER A 289 5.70 21.06 -8.28
CA SER A 289 6.79 20.37 -7.57
C SER A 289 6.49 18.89 -7.44
N LEU A 290 7.51 18.10 -7.15
CA LEU A 290 7.40 16.68 -6.81
C LEU A 290 7.83 16.48 -5.36
N SER A 291 7.24 15.51 -4.67
CA SER A 291 7.66 15.08 -3.32
C SER A 291 9.07 14.47 -3.36
N THR A 292 9.40 13.78 -4.43
CA THR A 292 10.74 13.22 -4.68
C THR A 292 11.16 13.38 -6.15
N LYS A 293 12.45 13.44 -6.40
CA LYS A 293 13.02 13.56 -7.76
C LYS A 293 13.48 12.21 -8.32
N ARG A 294 13.58 11.18 -7.48
CA ARG A 294 14.04 9.83 -7.85
C ARG A 294 13.30 8.78 -7.05
N ILE A 295 12.97 7.68 -7.69
CA ILE A 295 12.44 6.47 -7.04
C ILE A 295 12.98 5.23 -7.74
N SER A 296 13.08 4.13 -6.97
CA SER A 296 13.22 2.78 -7.50
C SER A 296 11.86 2.07 -7.44
N MET A 297 11.63 1.16 -8.36
CA MET A 297 10.44 0.31 -8.41
C MET A 297 10.84 -1.10 -8.86
N PRO A 298 10.40 -2.16 -8.18
CA PRO A 298 10.54 -3.51 -8.74
C PRO A 298 9.63 -3.70 -9.94
N ILE A 299 9.97 -4.66 -10.81
CA ILE A 299 9.12 -5.03 -11.94
C ILE A 299 7.72 -5.43 -11.42
N GLY A 300 6.69 -5.05 -12.16
CA GLY A 300 5.28 -5.27 -11.80
C GLY A 300 4.70 -4.23 -10.84
N ALA A 301 5.53 -3.49 -10.11
CA ALA A 301 5.06 -2.51 -9.14
C ALA A 301 4.28 -1.36 -9.80
N LYS A 302 3.25 -0.89 -9.09
CA LYS A 302 2.48 0.30 -9.44
C LYS A 302 2.66 1.35 -8.36
N LYS A 303 2.98 2.58 -8.75
CA LYS A 303 3.12 3.71 -7.81
C LYS A 303 2.58 4.99 -8.44
N ARG A 304 1.88 5.80 -7.65
CA ARG A 304 1.37 7.08 -8.12
C ARG A 304 2.45 8.16 -8.05
N VAL A 305 2.47 9.06 -9.04
CA VAL A 305 3.34 10.25 -9.01
C VAL A 305 2.76 11.26 -8.03
N PHE A 306 3.52 11.62 -7.00
CA PHE A 306 3.15 12.69 -6.07
C PHE A 306 3.67 14.04 -6.56
N TYR A 307 2.76 14.96 -6.79
CA TYR A 307 3.06 16.33 -7.22
C TYR A 307 2.16 17.33 -6.49
N GLN A 308 2.63 18.56 -6.40
CA GLN A 308 1.87 19.67 -5.86
C GLN A 308 1.81 20.81 -6.88
N VAL A 309 0.63 21.40 -7.02
CA VAL A 309 0.39 22.57 -7.84
C VAL A 309 0.25 23.79 -6.94
N THR A 310 0.94 24.86 -7.26
CA THR A 310 0.90 26.13 -6.52
C THR A 310 0.31 27.23 -7.41
N PRO A 311 -0.56 28.09 -6.89
CA PRO A 311 -1.16 27.98 -5.55
C PRO A 311 -2.17 26.83 -5.45
N VAL A 312 -2.50 26.42 -4.20
CA VAL A 312 -3.44 25.32 -3.94
C VAL A 312 -4.83 25.56 -4.52
N TYR A 313 -5.22 26.81 -4.65
CA TYR A 313 -6.47 27.28 -5.24
C TYR A 313 -6.42 27.55 -6.75
N ALA A 314 -5.35 27.13 -7.45
CA ALA A 314 -5.29 27.30 -8.89
C ALA A 314 -6.48 26.60 -9.59
N ALA A 315 -7.26 27.36 -10.37
CA ALA A 315 -8.51 26.90 -10.98
C ALA A 315 -8.31 25.73 -11.97
N LYS A 316 -7.16 25.71 -12.66
CA LYS A 316 -6.82 24.65 -13.63
C LYS A 316 -5.56 23.92 -13.18
N ARG A 317 -5.74 22.96 -12.27
CA ARG A 317 -4.66 22.15 -11.71
C ARG A 317 -4.31 20.94 -12.58
N ASN A 318 -4.94 20.84 -13.76
CA ASN A 318 -4.75 19.69 -14.64
C ASN A 318 -3.31 19.58 -15.12
N VAL A 319 -2.74 18.42 -14.89
CA VAL A 319 -1.44 18.04 -15.38
C VAL A 319 -1.58 16.99 -16.48
N LYS A 320 -0.54 16.85 -17.28
CA LYS A 320 -0.34 15.68 -18.13
C LYS A 320 0.93 14.96 -17.70
N PHE A 321 0.89 13.66 -17.86
CA PHE A 321 2.01 12.78 -17.58
C PHE A 321 2.55 12.21 -18.88
N SER A 322 3.86 12.02 -18.94
CA SER A 322 4.49 11.29 -20.02
C SER A 322 5.71 10.55 -19.51
N SER A 323 6.00 9.42 -20.14
CA SER A 323 7.21 8.63 -19.87
C SER A 323 8.19 8.76 -21.03
N SER A 324 9.46 8.92 -20.72
CA SER A 324 10.54 8.88 -21.73
C SER A 324 10.76 7.49 -22.31
N ASN A 325 10.29 6.44 -21.61
CA ASN A 325 10.36 5.05 -22.04
C ASN A 325 9.20 4.24 -21.45
N SER A 326 8.08 4.17 -22.17
CA SER A 326 6.87 3.49 -21.74
C SER A 326 7.00 1.95 -21.74
N LYS A 327 8.03 1.40 -22.40
CA LYS A 327 8.37 -0.03 -22.31
C LYS A 327 9.01 -0.39 -20.96
N VAL A 328 9.66 0.57 -20.31
CA VAL A 328 10.25 0.42 -18.96
C VAL A 328 9.25 0.83 -17.89
N VAL A 329 8.70 2.05 -17.98
CA VAL A 329 7.66 2.54 -17.05
C VAL A 329 6.58 3.21 -17.88
N SER A 330 5.37 2.70 -17.83
CA SER A 330 4.20 3.43 -18.34
C SER A 330 3.60 4.32 -17.24
N VAL A 331 2.92 5.39 -17.65
CA VAL A 331 2.16 6.25 -16.74
C VAL A 331 0.82 6.58 -17.38
N ASN A 332 -0.27 6.46 -16.63
CA ASN A 332 -1.61 6.80 -17.12
C ASN A 332 -1.99 8.26 -16.84
N ALA A 333 -3.17 8.67 -17.33
CA ALA A 333 -3.67 10.05 -17.17
C ALA A 333 -3.90 10.44 -15.70
N LYS A 334 -4.07 9.48 -14.79
CA LYS A 334 -4.22 9.69 -13.34
C LYS A 334 -2.88 9.71 -12.60
N GLY A 335 -1.74 9.62 -13.32
CA GLY A 335 -0.40 9.62 -12.74
C GLY A 335 0.04 8.29 -12.14
N MET A 336 -0.70 7.20 -12.36
CA MET A 336 -0.29 5.86 -11.93
C MET A 336 0.78 5.33 -12.87
N MET A 337 1.96 5.10 -12.33
CA MET A 337 3.09 4.45 -13.00
C MET A 337 2.97 2.93 -12.88
N THR A 338 3.42 2.22 -13.89
CA THR A 338 3.59 0.75 -13.86
C THR A 338 4.98 0.40 -14.36
N ALA A 339 5.77 -0.25 -13.52
CA ALA A 339 7.09 -0.77 -13.86
C ALA A 339 6.93 -2.05 -14.69
N LYS A 340 7.41 -2.05 -15.94
CA LYS A 340 7.20 -3.15 -16.90
C LYS A 340 8.45 -3.97 -17.18
N LYS A 341 9.60 -3.33 -17.18
CA LYS A 341 10.89 -3.96 -17.54
C LYS A 341 12.03 -3.24 -16.85
N ASN A 342 13.08 -3.95 -16.51
CA ASN A 342 14.31 -3.37 -15.97
C ASN A 342 14.84 -2.23 -16.85
N GLY A 343 15.30 -1.17 -16.20
CA GLY A 343 15.86 -0.02 -16.89
C GLY A 343 15.56 1.31 -16.21
N LYS A 344 15.68 2.38 -16.98
CA LYS A 344 15.45 3.75 -16.52
C LYS A 344 14.41 4.42 -17.39
N ALA A 345 13.52 5.18 -16.75
CA ALA A 345 12.61 6.09 -17.41
C ALA A 345 12.54 7.41 -16.65
N THR A 346 12.18 8.47 -17.35
CA THR A 346 11.86 9.76 -16.73
C THR A 346 10.38 10.04 -16.94
N ILE A 347 9.65 10.17 -15.84
CA ILE A 347 8.27 10.60 -15.87
C ILE A 347 8.26 12.12 -15.81
N THR A 348 7.66 12.74 -16.80
CA THR A 348 7.46 14.19 -16.84
C THR A 348 6.01 14.49 -16.44
N VAL A 349 5.87 15.35 -15.44
CA VAL A 349 4.60 15.97 -15.06
C VAL A 349 4.61 17.39 -15.58
N GLN A 350 3.59 17.80 -16.32
CA GLN A 350 3.49 19.13 -16.92
C GLN A 350 2.11 19.73 -16.68
N LEU A 351 2.06 20.99 -16.25
CA LEU A 351 0.83 21.76 -16.21
C LEU A 351 0.24 21.90 -17.62
N LYS A 352 -1.07 21.62 -17.76
CA LYS A 352 -1.77 21.81 -19.05
C LYS A 352 -2.08 23.27 -19.35
N SER A 353 -2.18 24.10 -18.31
CA SER A 353 -2.50 25.52 -18.39
C SER A 353 -1.58 26.36 -17.50
N GLY A 354 -1.63 27.65 -17.64
CA GLY A 354 -0.78 28.57 -16.88
C GLY A 354 0.65 28.58 -17.34
N SER A 355 1.59 28.45 -16.42
CA SER A 355 3.04 28.55 -16.70
C SER A 355 3.60 27.40 -17.56
N LYS A 356 2.79 26.40 -17.88
CA LYS A 356 3.21 25.15 -18.57
C LYS A 356 4.43 24.48 -17.94
N LYS A 357 4.67 24.73 -16.66
CA LYS A 357 5.83 24.24 -15.90
C LYS A 357 5.90 22.71 -15.96
N LYS A 358 7.12 22.20 -16.04
CA LYS A 358 7.42 20.76 -16.09
C LYS A 358 8.31 20.39 -14.92
N VAL A 359 8.06 19.22 -14.34
CA VAL A 359 8.96 18.58 -13.37
C VAL A 359 9.21 17.13 -13.80
N LYS A 360 10.37 16.60 -13.41
CA LYS A 360 10.85 15.32 -13.88
C LYS A 360 11.14 14.41 -12.70
N LEU A 361 10.53 13.22 -12.70
CA LEU A 361 10.78 12.13 -11.77
C LEU A 361 11.64 11.07 -12.48
N LYS A 362 12.84 10.83 -11.97
CA LYS A 362 13.70 9.74 -12.47
C LYS A 362 13.27 8.43 -11.82
N VAL A 363 12.90 7.44 -12.63
CA VAL A 363 12.50 6.12 -12.18
C VAL A 363 13.52 5.09 -12.64
N VAL A 364 13.98 4.26 -11.69
CA VAL A 364 14.80 3.09 -11.98
C VAL A 364 13.92 1.87 -11.73
N VAL A 365 13.78 0.99 -12.71
CA VAL A 365 13.15 -0.31 -12.55
C VAL A 365 14.24 -1.35 -12.42
N GLN A 366 14.16 -2.12 -11.37
CA GLN A 366 15.12 -3.16 -10.98
C GLN A 366 14.40 -4.48 -10.74
N PRO A 367 15.10 -5.65 -10.73
CA PRO A 367 14.50 -6.89 -10.28
C PRO A 367 13.91 -6.73 -8.89
N ARG A 368 12.91 -7.50 -8.57
CA ARG A 368 12.41 -7.59 -7.19
C ARG A 368 13.51 -8.19 -6.32
N ALA A 369 13.62 -7.73 -5.06
CA ALA A 369 14.48 -8.38 -4.09
C ALA A 369 14.07 -9.86 -3.96
N PRO A 370 14.99 -10.81 -4.07
CA PRO A 370 14.67 -12.20 -3.81
C PRO A 370 14.45 -12.40 -2.32
N TYR A 371 13.74 -13.44 -2.00
CA TYR A 371 13.55 -13.94 -0.66
C TYR A 371 14.56 -15.05 -0.40
N LEU A 372 15.24 -15.05 0.73
CA LEU A 372 16.29 -16.00 1.08
C LEU A 372 15.86 -16.89 2.25
N SER A 373 15.98 -18.20 2.11
CA SER A 373 15.94 -19.18 3.20
C SER A 373 17.26 -19.92 3.30
N ALA A 374 17.60 -20.38 4.50
CA ALA A 374 18.82 -21.12 4.78
C ALA A 374 18.53 -22.31 5.70
N ASP A 375 18.61 -23.52 5.15
CA ASP A 375 18.34 -24.75 5.87
C ASP A 375 19.65 -25.56 6.08
N SER A 376 19.88 -26.02 7.29
CA SER A 376 20.98 -26.93 7.59
C SER A 376 20.64 -28.35 7.16
N VAL A 377 21.54 -29.01 6.44
CA VAL A 377 21.34 -30.41 6.05
C VAL A 377 21.88 -31.31 7.18
N ALA A 378 20.98 -32.08 7.80
CA ALA A 378 21.35 -33.05 8.83
C ALA A 378 22.48 -33.97 8.33
N ASN A 379 23.49 -34.21 9.17
CA ASN A 379 24.63 -35.11 8.94
C ASN A 379 25.59 -34.75 7.77
N LYS A 380 25.49 -33.57 7.14
CA LYS A 380 26.33 -33.19 5.98
C LYS A 380 27.23 -31.96 6.19
N ASN A 381 27.14 -31.30 7.33
CA ASN A 381 27.90 -30.04 7.58
C ASN A 381 27.81 -29.04 6.41
N THR A 382 26.62 -28.98 5.78
CA THR A 382 26.34 -28.10 4.65
C THR A 382 25.03 -27.38 4.88
N THR A 383 24.93 -26.18 4.34
CA THR A 383 23.73 -25.36 4.36
C THR A 383 23.16 -25.27 2.97
N VAL A 384 21.86 -25.44 2.86
CA VAL A 384 21.10 -25.23 1.64
C VAL A 384 20.51 -23.82 1.70
N PHE A 385 20.91 -22.97 0.77
CA PHE A 385 20.29 -21.68 0.56
C PHE A 385 19.32 -21.78 -0.60
N THR A 386 18.07 -21.38 -0.38
CA THR A 386 17.03 -21.31 -1.39
C THR A 386 16.48 -19.87 -1.47
N TRP A 387 15.98 -19.49 -2.63
CA TRP A 387 15.33 -18.20 -2.82
C TRP A 387 14.33 -18.26 -3.98
N ASN A 388 13.33 -17.38 -3.94
CA ASN A 388 12.38 -17.27 -5.04
C ASN A 388 13.01 -16.59 -6.26
N LYS A 389 12.53 -16.95 -7.44
CA LYS A 389 12.94 -16.31 -8.69
C LYS A 389 12.48 -14.87 -8.75
N SER A 390 13.40 -13.93 -9.01
CA SER A 390 13.10 -12.52 -9.23
C SER A 390 12.84 -12.27 -10.71
N GLU A 391 11.74 -11.62 -11.06
CA GLU A 391 11.43 -11.30 -12.44
C GLU A 391 12.47 -10.37 -13.06
N GLY A 392 13.00 -10.74 -14.23
CA GLY A 392 13.96 -9.94 -15.00
C GLY A 392 15.40 -10.02 -14.50
N GLU A 393 15.74 -10.97 -13.65
CA GLU A 393 17.11 -11.21 -13.22
C GLU A 393 17.94 -11.94 -14.31
N GLU A 394 19.25 -11.74 -14.25
CA GLU A 394 20.26 -12.53 -14.95
C GLU A 394 21.09 -13.37 -13.96
N GLY A 395 20.94 -13.11 -12.65
CA GLY A 395 21.62 -13.87 -11.59
C GLY A 395 21.50 -13.19 -10.24
N TYR A 396 22.18 -13.80 -9.27
CA TYR A 396 22.11 -13.44 -7.86
C TYR A 396 23.51 -13.29 -7.26
N GLU A 397 23.62 -12.48 -6.22
CA GLU A 397 24.80 -12.34 -5.39
C GLU A 397 24.40 -12.63 -3.94
N LEU A 398 24.88 -13.76 -3.38
CA LEU A 398 24.77 -14.09 -1.96
C LEU A 398 25.94 -13.44 -1.21
N SER A 399 25.64 -12.78 -0.12
CA SER A 399 26.60 -12.04 0.70
C SER A 399 26.46 -12.44 2.16
N CYS A 400 27.50 -12.27 2.97
CA CYS A 400 27.47 -12.52 4.41
C CYS A 400 28.10 -11.36 5.20
N SER A 401 27.70 -11.26 6.48
CA SER A 401 28.22 -10.31 7.48
C SER A 401 28.25 -10.96 8.86
N ASP A 402 29.07 -10.43 9.74
CA ASP A 402 29.14 -10.86 11.15
C ASP A 402 27.98 -10.26 11.98
N THR A 403 27.35 -9.19 11.50
CA THR A 403 26.23 -8.53 12.20
C THR A 403 25.08 -8.25 11.24
N LYS A 404 23.82 -8.24 11.75
CA LYS A 404 22.60 -8.00 10.98
C LYS A 404 22.68 -6.71 10.13
N ASN A 405 23.21 -5.64 10.71
CA ASN A 405 23.32 -4.32 10.08
C ASN A 405 24.76 -3.97 9.63
N GLY A 406 25.64 -4.97 9.55
CA GLY A 406 27.03 -4.76 9.17
C GLY A 406 27.28 -4.67 7.68
N THR A 407 28.56 -4.64 7.30
CA THR A 407 28.96 -4.63 5.91
C THR A 407 28.94 -6.04 5.33
N TYR A 408 28.10 -6.28 4.33
CA TYR A 408 27.94 -7.55 3.65
C TYR A 408 28.96 -7.73 2.53
N LYS A 409 29.71 -8.83 2.57
CA LYS A 409 30.68 -9.22 1.52
C LYS A 409 30.07 -10.30 0.64
N VAL A 410 30.14 -10.13 -0.69
CA VAL A 410 29.68 -11.13 -1.66
C VAL A 410 30.55 -12.39 -1.55
N ILE A 411 29.91 -13.52 -1.29
CA ILE A 411 30.58 -14.84 -1.15
C ILE A 411 30.28 -15.79 -2.31
N LYS A 412 29.12 -15.64 -2.96
CA LYS A 412 28.73 -16.45 -4.12
C LYS A 412 28.01 -15.61 -5.15
N LYS A 413 28.25 -15.94 -6.44
CA LYS A 413 27.49 -15.42 -7.60
C LYS A 413 26.83 -16.61 -8.28
N VAL A 414 25.54 -16.51 -8.54
CA VAL A 414 24.72 -17.61 -9.03
C VAL A 414 23.93 -17.14 -10.26
N THR A 415 23.85 -17.96 -11.29
CA THR A 415 23.04 -17.71 -12.48
C THR A 415 22.19 -18.93 -12.80
N GLY A 416 20.95 -18.72 -13.24
CA GLY A 416 20.06 -19.80 -13.68
C GLY A 416 19.60 -20.77 -12.60
N LYS A 417 19.86 -20.47 -11.32
CA LYS A 417 19.49 -21.32 -10.17
C LYS A 417 18.92 -20.46 -9.06
N THR A 418 18.02 -21.05 -8.29
CA THR A 418 17.41 -20.47 -7.08
C THR A 418 17.73 -21.29 -5.82
N LYS A 419 18.76 -22.16 -5.91
CA LYS A 419 19.21 -23.00 -4.81
C LYS A 419 20.72 -23.26 -4.95
N ILE A 420 21.43 -23.18 -3.83
CA ILE A 420 22.84 -23.61 -3.72
C ILE A 420 23.06 -24.33 -2.41
N THR A 421 24.03 -25.23 -2.38
CA THR A 421 24.44 -25.95 -1.17
C THR A 421 25.95 -25.82 -1.01
N PHE A 422 26.40 -25.41 0.15
CA PHE A 422 27.82 -25.35 0.48
C PHE A 422 28.03 -25.32 2.00
N LYS A 423 29.27 -25.53 2.46
CA LYS A 423 29.62 -25.34 3.85
C LYS A 423 29.64 -23.85 4.18
N ALA A 424 28.54 -23.36 4.78
CA ALA A 424 28.42 -21.98 5.19
C ALA A 424 29.07 -21.73 6.56
N SER A 425 29.60 -20.53 6.79
CA SER A 425 30.08 -20.11 8.10
C SER A 425 28.92 -19.95 9.06
N THR A 426 29.00 -20.54 10.24
CA THR A 426 28.00 -20.39 11.30
C THR A 426 28.10 -19.04 12.00
N LYS A 427 27.08 -18.65 12.74
CA LYS A 427 26.99 -17.37 13.48
C LYS A 427 27.23 -16.15 12.59
N LYS A 428 26.71 -16.20 11.37
CA LYS A 428 26.74 -15.10 10.40
C LYS A 428 25.35 -14.83 9.82
N TYR A 429 25.18 -13.61 9.38
CA TYR A 429 24.01 -13.15 8.64
C TYR A 429 24.25 -13.25 7.13
N TYR A 430 23.26 -13.73 6.40
CA TYR A 430 23.31 -13.89 4.95
C TYR A 430 22.21 -13.06 4.30
N LYS A 431 22.54 -12.43 3.18
CA LYS A 431 21.59 -11.68 2.32
C LYS A 431 21.85 -12.04 0.87
N ILE A 432 20.79 -12.03 0.07
CA ILE A 432 20.89 -12.23 -1.37
C ILE A 432 20.28 -11.02 -2.11
N ARG A 433 20.80 -10.73 -3.29
CA ARG A 433 20.19 -9.76 -4.20
C ARG A 433 20.24 -10.27 -5.63
N ALA A 434 19.22 -9.91 -6.44
CA ALA A 434 19.20 -10.16 -7.87
C ALA A 434 19.96 -9.07 -8.61
N TRP A 435 20.49 -9.40 -9.79
CA TRP A 435 21.09 -8.42 -10.69
C TRP A 435 20.69 -8.67 -12.15
N TYR A 436 20.74 -7.60 -12.94
CA TYR A 436 20.62 -7.65 -14.40
C TYR A 436 21.64 -6.70 -15.06
N ARG A 437 21.90 -6.89 -16.36
CA ARG A 437 22.74 -5.99 -17.15
C ARG A 437 21.89 -5.20 -18.14
N THR A 438 22.29 -3.97 -18.38
CA THR A 438 21.79 -3.24 -19.54
C THR A 438 22.44 -3.73 -20.82
N ALA A 439 21.90 -3.37 -21.99
CA ALA A 439 22.54 -3.64 -23.28
C ALA A 439 23.98 -3.11 -23.40
N LYS A 440 24.35 -2.12 -22.56
CA LYS A 440 25.71 -1.56 -22.47
C LYS A 440 26.58 -2.28 -21.42
N GLY A 441 26.17 -3.44 -20.90
CA GLY A 441 26.93 -4.24 -19.95
C GLY A 441 26.90 -3.77 -18.49
N LYS A 442 26.30 -2.62 -18.18
CA LYS A 442 26.25 -2.10 -16.80
C LYS A 442 25.31 -2.91 -15.95
N LYS A 443 25.78 -3.42 -14.81
CA LYS A 443 24.96 -4.13 -13.82
C LYS A 443 24.12 -3.17 -12.98
N TYR A 444 22.90 -3.60 -12.70
CA TYR A 444 21.98 -3.01 -11.73
C TYR A 444 21.50 -4.14 -10.80
N TYR A 445 21.24 -3.79 -9.57
CA TYR A 445 20.89 -4.72 -8.51
C TYR A 445 19.50 -4.43 -7.99
N SER A 446 18.80 -5.48 -7.51
CA SER A 446 17.68 -5.33 -6.58
C SER A 446 18.20 -4.79 -5.24
N ASP A 447 17.30 -4.43 -4.35
CA ASP A 447 17.61 -4.39 -2.95
C ASP A 447 18.04 -5.78 -2.48
N TYR A 448 18.71 -5.88 -1.32
CA TYR A 448 18.99 -7.15 -0.69
C TYR A 448 17.69 -7.76 -0.14
N SER A 449 17.66 -9.10 -0.01
CA SER A 449 16.74 -9.80 0.89
C SER A 449 16.96 -9.33 2.33
N ASP A 450 16.06 -9.70 3.19
CA ASP A 450 16.29 -9.66 4.61
C ASP A 450 17.45 -10.56 5.00
N ALA A 451 17.99 -10.31 6.18
CA ALA A 451 19.13 -11.05 6.70
C ALA A 451 18.67 -12.36 7.34
N VAL A 452 19.12 -13.47 6.81
CA VAL A 452 18.95 -14.78 7.44
C VAL A 452 20.15 -15.05 8.34
N TYR A 453 19.91 -15.37 9.61
CA TYR A 453 20.94 -15.75 10.55
C TYR A 453 21.18 -17.26 10.54
N HIS A 454 22.41 -17.69 10.32
CA HIS A 454 22.77 -19.10 10.28
C HIS A 454 23.45 -19.52 11.59
N LEU A 455 22.73 -20.23 12.43
CA LEU A 455 23.21 -20.73 13.73
C LEU A 455 24.20 -21.92 13.64
N GLY A 456 24.18 -22.62 12.51
CA GLY A 456 24.83 -23.92 12.40
C GLY A 456 23.91 -25.07 12.83
N HIS A 457 24.48 -26.28 12.85
CA HIS A 457 23.73 -27.45 13.32
C HIS A 457 23.62 -27.37 14.85
N MET A 458 22.45 -27.17 15.41
CA MET A 458 22.18 -27.54 16.80
C MET A 458 21.75 -29.02 16.80
N TRP A 459 22.54 -29.84 17.47
CA TRP A 459 22.14 -31.17 17.85
C TRP A 459 21.29 -31.05 19.12
N PHE A 460 20.02 -31.35 19.04
CA PHE A 460 19.22 -31.71 20.20
C PHE A 460 18.95 -33.21 20.19
#